data_34f8459a24a66534e572c6281239b8d1
#
_entry.id   34f8459a24a66534e572c6281239b8d1
#
_cell.length_a   1.000
_cell.length_b   1.000
_cell.length_c   1.000
_cell.angle_alpha   90.00
_cell.angle_beta   90.00
_cell.angle_gamma   90.00
#
_symmetry.space_group_name_H-M   'P 1'
#
loop_
_entity.id
_entity.type
_entity.pdbx_description
1 polymer ?
#
loop_
_entity_poly.entity_id
_entity_poly.type
_entity_poly.pdbx_seq_one_letter_code
_entity_poly.pdbx_strand_id
1 'polypeptide(L)'
;MLLALACALIVPGPPLSSALIRTPQQVAESLLEADRAFAATEARTDMISTLSAMFVDSVIMPLPQNGFAKDKAAVIAALRTIPGAAAARVSWTPIRAGISADATHGFTFGYLTLSLPDSSRVSRKYMAYWAFVAGQWRVLAYKQGRAPGPAASMAMMPPALPTSIVGIRDDAPRAETLRHELMRAENSFSREAQRIGVGNAFAARGVADAVNMGGSASASFIVGAKAIAQHVSRGNMAASDVVWGADTAIVASSGDLGITFGVIREKKPAVGSDPGAGYPFFTIWRRANDRSPWRYVAE
;
A
#
# COMPACT_ATOMS: atom_id res chain seq x y z
N MET A 1 66.28 -42.94 -11.27
CA MET A 1 65.33 -42.01 -10.56
C MET A 1 64.61 -41.15 -11.60
N LEU A 2 63.42 -41.54 -11.97
CA LEU A 2 62.57 -40.73 -12.88
C LEU A 2 61.60 -39.91 -12.04
N LEU A 3 61.71 -38.58 -12.11
CA LEU A 3 60.68 -37.66 -11.55
C LEU A 3 59.54 -37.58 -12.52
N ALA A 4 58.34 -37.99 -12.08
CA ALA A 4 57.08 -37.74 -12.82
C ALA A 4 56.52 -36.38 -12.41
N LEU A 5 56.43 -35.48 -13.38
CA LEU A 5 55.78 -34.17 -13.23
C LEU A 5 54.26 -34.36 -13.40
N ALA A 6 53.48 -34.19 -12.34
CA ALA A 6 52.03 -34.21 -12.41
C ALA A 6 51.52 -32.82 -12.82
N CYS A 7 51.02 -32.67 -14.06
CA CYS A 7 50.25 -31.50 -14.50
C CYS A 7 48.83 -31.55 -13.92
N ALA A 8 48.53 -30.68 -12.97
CA ALA A 8 47.15 -30.48 -12.49
C ALA A 8 46.34 -29.69 -13.56
N LEU A 9 45.37 -30.32 -14.16
CA LEU A 9 44.40 -29.68 -15.02
C LEU A 9 43.45 -28.85 -14.14
N ILE A 10 43.55 -27.53 -14.24
CA ILE A 10 42.57 -26.61 -13.66
C ILE A 10 41.29 -26.68 -14.53
N VAL A 11 40.28 -27.35 -14.02
CA VAL A 11 38.92 -27.32 -14.62
C VAL A 11 38.30 -25.96 -14.28
N PRO A 12 37.94 -25.13 -15.27
CA PRO A 12 37.22 -23.89 -14.98
C PRO A 12 35.87 -24.25 -14.35
N GLY A 13 35.60 -23.72 -13.16
CA GLY A 13 34.31 -23.84 -12.51
C GLY A 13 33.18 -23.24 -13.40
N PRO A 14 31.93 -23.70 -13.23
CA PRO A 14 30.83 -23.15 -14.00
C PRO A 14 30.76 -21.64 -13.80
N PRO A 15 30.42 -20.86 -14.87
CA PRO A 15 30.29 -19.42 -14.74
C PRO A 15 29.25 -19.12 -13.67
N LEU A 16 29.59 -18.19 -12.77
CA LEU A 16 28.64 -17.64 -11.77
C LEU A 16 27.38 -17.25 -12.52
N SER A 17 26.27 -17.89 -12.18
CA SER A 17 24.96 -17.60 -12.74
C SER A 17 24.74 -16.10 -12.68
N SER A 18 24.66 -15.44 -13.81
CA SER A 18 24.25 -14.04 -13.92
C SER A 18 22.89 -13.95 -13.27
N ALA A 19 22.81 -13.37 -12.06
CA ALA A 19 21.53 -13.05 -11.47
C ALA A 19 20.77 -12.21 -12.50
N LEU A 20 19.70 -12.76 -13.07
CA LEU A 20 18.91 -12.11 -14.09
C LEU A 20 18.48 -10.75 -13.52
N ILE A 21 18.98 -9.66 -14.10
CA ILE A 21 18.58 -8.31 -13.74
C ILE A 21 17.09 -8.21 -14.06
N ARG A 22 16.24 -8.24 -13.02
CA ARG A 22 14.80 -8.12 -13.20
C ARG A 22 14.47 -6.71 -13.68
N THR A 23 13.60 -6.60 -14.66
CA THR A 23 13.02 -5.31 -15.05
C THR A 23 11.98 -4.86 -14.02
N PRO A 24 11.68 -3.56 -13.91
CA PRO A 24 10.58 -3.08 -13.06
C PRO A 24 9.25 -3.79 -13.35
N GLN A 25 8.96 -4.07 -14.62
CA GLN A 25 7.76 -4.78 -15.02
C GLN A 25 7.71 -6.21 -14.46
N GLN A 26 8.82 -6.95 -14.53
CA GLN A 26 8.91 -8.32 -13.99
C GLN A 26 8.73 -8.35 -12.47
N VAL A 27 9.24 -7.34 -11.74
CA VAL A 27 9.05 -7.24 -10.29
C VAL A 27 7.60 -6.92 -9.96
N ALA A 28 6.96 -6.00 -10.68
CA ALA A 28 5.55 -5.68 -10.49
C ALA A 28 4.65 -6.90 -10.79
N GLU A 29 4.97 -7.67 -11.83
CA GLU A 29 4.23 -8.89 -12.14
C GLU A 29 4.40 -9.94 -11.05
N SER A 30 5.62 -10.14 -10.50
CA SER A 30 5.84 -11.06 -9.38
C SER A 30 5.04 -10.67 -8.12
N LEU A 31 4.83 -9.37 -7.89
CA LEU A 31 3.97 -8.88 -6.81
C LEU A 31 2.49 -9.19 -7.08
N LEU A 32 2.03 -8.95 -8.31
CA LEU A 32 0.65 -9.29 -8.73
C LEU A 32 0.40 -10.80 -8.66
N GLU A 33 1.38 -11.62 -9.05
CA GLU A 33 1.30 -13.07 -8.93
C GLU A 33 1.19 -13.52 -7.48
N ALA A 34 1.97 -12.92 -6.57
CA ALA A 34 1.88 -13.20 -5.14
C ALA A 34 0.51 -12.82 -4.57
N ASP A 35 -0.02 -11.64 -4.93
CA ASP A 35 -1.36 -11.21 -4.51
C ASP A 35 -2.45 -12.16 -5.02
N ARG A 36 -2.40 -12.55 -6.30
CA ARG A 36 -3.32 -13.55 -6.90
C ARG A 36 -3.17 -14.94 -6.30
N ALA A 37 -1.95 -15.37 -5.94
CA ALA A 37 -1.70 -16.67 -5.33
C ALA A 37 -2.37 -16.79 -3.95
N PHE A 38 -2.33 -15.73 -3.15
CA PHE A 38 -3.09 -15.68 -1.90
C PHE A 38 -4.60 -15.71 -2.18
N ALA A 39 -5.10 -15.04 -3.20
CA ALA A 39 -6.49 -15.10 -3.63
C ALA A 39 -6.91 -16.52 -4.08
N ALA A 40 -6.06 -17.26 -4.76
CA ALA A 40 -6.34 -18.61 -5.24
C ALA A 40 -6.38 -19.68 -4.14
N THR A 41 -5.78 -19.42 -2.98
CA THR A 41 -5.77 -20.36 -1.83
C THR A 41 -7.15 -20.48 -1.17
N GLU A 42 -8.07 -19.58 -1.53
CA GLU A 42 -9.41 -19.40 -0.95
C GLU A 42 -10.36 -20.55 -1.04
N ALA A 43 -10.30 -21.34 -2.08
CA ALA A 43 -11.26 -22.44 -2.27
C ALA A 43 -11.27 -23.44 -1.09
N ARG A 44 -10.31 -23.31 -0.17
CA ARG A 44 -10.04 -24.26 0.92
C ARG A 44 -10.06 -23.66 2.33
N THR A 45 -10.03 -22.32 2.49
CA THR A 45 -9.87 -21.68 3.80
C THR A 45 -10.83 -20.50 3.98
N ASP A 46 -11.10 -20.11 5.24
CA ASP A 46 -11.90 -18.92 5.56
C ASP A 46 -11.11 -17.61 5.32
N MET A 47 -11.84 -16.49 5.28
CA MET A 47 -11.28 -15.16 5.04
C MET A 47 -10.14 -14.82 6.01
N ILE A 48 -10.27 -15.15 7.28
CA ILE A 48 -9.30 -14.78 8.31
C ILE A 48 -7.98 -15.51 8.10
N SER A 49 -8.05 -16.81 7.86
CA SER A 49 -6.87 -17.65 7.58
C SER A 49 -6.16 -17.19 6.31
N THR A 50 -6.92 -16.92 5.25
CA THR A 50 -6.39 -16.46 3.97
C THR A 50 -5.66 -15.12 4.09
N LEU A 51 -6.31 -14.10 4.67
CA LEU A 51 -5.68 -12.79 4.85
C LEU A 51 -4.50 -12.85 5.82
N SER A 52 -4.62 -13.64 6.90
CA SER A 52 -3.53 -13.83 7.88
C SER A 52 -2.26 -14.38 7.26
N ALA A 53 -2.36 -15.26 6.27
CA ALA A 53 -1.21 -15.84 5.58
C ALA A 53 -0.39 -14.80 4.79
N MET A 54 -1.01 -13.70 4.36
CA MET A 54 -0.35 -12.62 3.62
C MET A 54 0.48 -11.70 4.52
N PHE A 55 0.14 -11.59 5.81
CA PHE A 55 0.63 -10.55 6.70
C PHE A 55 1.99 -10.89 7.32
N VAL A 56 2.86 -9.87 7.45
CA VAL A 56 3.97 -9.93 8.41
C VAL A 56 3.43 -9.79 9.84
N ASP A 57 4.24 -10.14 10.85
CA ASP A 57 3.81 -10.04 12.25
C ASP A 57 3.57 -8.58 12.69
N SER A 58 4.31 -7.63 12.11
CA SER A 58 4.18 -6.19 12.37
C SER A 58 3.21 -5.45 11.43
N VAL A 59 2.26 -6.14 10.82
CA VAL A 59 1.29 -5.53 9.91
C VAL A 59 0.47 -4.43 10.59
N ILE A 60 0.20 -3.35 9.84
CA ILE A 60 -0.56 -2.20 10.32
C ILE A 60 -1.89 -2.10 9.55
N MET A 61 -3.00 -1.93 10.28
CA MET A 61 -4.32 -1.71 9.71
C MET A 61 -5.05 -0.54 10.39
N PRO A 62 -5.53 0.46 9.63
CA PRO A 62 -6.41 1.49 10.17
C PRO A 62 -7.73 0.87 10.69
N LEU A 63 -8.16 1.27 11.87
CA LEU A 63 -9.42 0.84 12.48
C LEU A 63 -10.50 1.90 12.27
N PRO A 64 -11.79 1.52 12.11
CA PRO A 64 -12.87 2.46 11.84
C PRO A 64 -13.07 3.55 12.89
N GLN A 65 -12.69 3.28 14.12
CA GLN A 65 -12.83 4.16 15.28
C GLN A 65 -11.53 4.16 16.07
N ASN A 66 -10.72 5.19 15.84
CA ASN A 66 -9.52 5.50 16.61
C ASN A 66 -8.35 4.49 16.50
N GLY A 67 -7.31 4.90 15.79
CA GLY A 67 -6.00 4.30 15.83
C GLY A 67 -5.78 3.17 14.83
N PHE A 68 -4.82 2.33 15.15
CA PHE A 68 -4.33 1.26 14.28
C PHE A 68 -4.19 -0.05 15.05
N ALA A 69 -4.55 -1.15 14.43
CA ALA A 69 -3.99 -2.44 14.78
C ALA A 69 -2.55 -2.49 14.23
N LYS A 70 -1.57 -2.79 15.09
CA LYS A 70 -0.13 -2.67 14.77
C LYS A 70 0.62 -3.99 14.80
N ASP A 71 -0.09 -5.09 14.95
CA ASP A 71 0.43 -6.45 14.84
C ASP A 71 -0.62 -7.38 14.24
N LYS A 72 -0.16 -8.54 13.80
CA LYS A 72 -0.99 -9.54 13.14
C LYS A 72 -2.17 -10.01 14.00
N ALA A 73 -1.97 -10.19 15.29
CA ALA A 73 -3.03 -10.63 16.20
C ALA A 73 -4.13 -9.59 16.33
N ALA A 74 -3.76 -8.32 16.50
CA ALA A 74 -4.69 -7.19 16.56
C ALA A 74 -5.45 -7.00 15.24
N VAL A 75 -4.77 -7.13 14.10
CA VAL A 75 -5.39 -7.06 12.76
C VAL A 75 -6.40 -8.19 12.58
N ILE A 76 -6.04 -9.42 12.94
CA ILE A 76 -6.94 -10.57 12.86
C ILE A 76 -8.16 -10.37 13.79
N ALA A 77 -7.94 -9.89 15.02
CA ALA A 77 -9.02 -9.57 15.94
C ALA A 77 -9.99 -8.54 15.33
N ALA A 78 -9.46 -7.47 14.73
CA ALA A 78 -10.28 -6.46 14.07
C ALA A 78 -11.03 -7.00 12.83
N LEU A 79 -10.40 -7.84 12.03
CA LEU A 79 -11.08 -8.50 10.88
C LEU A 79 -12.22 -9.40 11.32
N ARG A 80 -12.09 -10.08 12.47
CA ARG A 80 -13.17 -10.92 13.04
C ARG A 80 -14.39 -10.13 13.49
N THR A 81 -14.27 -8.81 13.73
CA THR A 81 -15.43 -7.96 14.06
C THR A 81 -16.33 -7.67 12.85
N ILE A 82 -15.86 -7.94 11.64
CA ILE A 82 -16.66 -7.79 10.42
C ILE A 82 -17.77 -8.86 10.44
N PRO A 83 -19.06 -8.48 10.37
CA PRO A 83 -20.13 -9.44 10.40
C PRO A 83 -19.97 -10.55 9.36
N GLY A 84 -20.04 -11.80 9.81
CA GLY A 84 -19.89 -12.98 8.96
C GLY A 84 -18.44 -13.32 8.53
N ALA A 85 -17.44 -12.53 8.87
CA ALA A 85 -16.06 -12.73 8.43
C ALA A 85 -15.45 -14.09 8.74
N ALA A 86 -15.75 -14.64 9.93
CA ALA A 86 -15.20 -15.91 10.38
C ALA A 86 -15.66 -17.12 9.54
N ALA A 87 -16.83 -17.01 8.90
CA ALA A 87 -17.39 -18.06 8.04
C ALA A 87 -17.42 -17.64 6.54
N ALA A 88 -17.03 -16.41 6.24
CA ALA A 88 -17.01 -15.93 4.88
C ALA A 88 -15.84 -16.51 4.08
N ARG A 89 -16.08 -16.81 2.82
CA ARG A 89 -15.01 -16.96 1.83
C ARG A 89 -14.73 -15.61 1.20
N VAL A 90 -13.46 -15.33 0.94
CA VAL A 90 -13.06 -14.08 0.31
C VAL A 90 -12.48 -14.35 -1.08
N SER A 91 -12.85 -13.61 -2.11
CA SER A 91 -12.23 -13.55 -3.41
C SER A 91 -11.83 -12.13 -3.75
N TRP A 92 -10.66 -11.96 -4.36
CA TRP A 92 -10.23 -10.63 -4.78
C TRP A 92 -9.45 -10.64 -6.08
N THR A 93 -9.44 -9.47 -6.71
CA THR A 93 -8.74 -9.23 -7.95
C THR A 93 -7.94 -7.94 -7.82
N PRO A 94 -6.61 -8.00 -7.81
CA PRO A 94 -5.78 -6.82 -7.93
C PRO A 94 -5.99 -6.19 -9.30
N ILE A 95 -6.12 -4.86 -9.33
CA ILE A 95 -6.25 -4.11 -10.58
C ILE A 95 -5.08 -3.17 -10.85
N ARG A 96 -4.17 -3.01 -9.90
CA ARG A 96 -2.91 -2.28 -10.08
C ARG A 96 -1.86 -2.75 -9.11
N ALA A 97 -0.59 -2.70 -9.55
CA ALA A 97 0.57 -2.77 -8.67
C ALA A 97 1.50 -1.58 -8.89
N GLY A 98 2.31 -1.27 -7.89
CA GLY A 98 3.47 -0.41 -7.98
C GLY A 98 4.61 -0.95 -7.14
N ILE A 99 5.84 -0.66 -7.50
CA ILE A 99 7.04 -1.18 -6.82
C ILE A 99 8.07 -0.09 -6.58
N SER A 100 8.91 -0.26 -5.57
CA SER A 100 10.11 0.56 -5.33
C SER A 100 11.24 0.20 -6.29
N ALA A 101 12.17 1.14 -6.48
CA ALA A 101 13.33 0.93 -7.36
C ALA A 101 14.28 -0.16 -6.83
N ASP A 102 14.34 -0.41 -5.52
CA ASP A 102 15.12 -1.51 -4.93
C ASP A 102 14.40 -2.86 -4.95
N ALA A 103 13.18 -2.93 -5.51
CA ALA A 103 12.36 -4.13 -5.58
C ALA A 103 12.02 -4.77 -4.22
N THR A 104 12.12 -4.01 -3.11
CA THR A 104 11.86 -4.52 -1.76
C THR A 104 10.50 -4.13 -1.22
N HIS A 105 9.86 -3.09 -1.77
CA HIS A 105 8.54 -2.63 -1.40
C HIS A 105 7.64 -2.51 -2.63
N GLY A 106 6.34 -2.60 -2.39
CA GLY A 106 5.34 -2.39 -3.42
C GLY A 106 3.97 -2.19 -2.83
N PHE A 107 3.00 -1.95 -3.69
CA PHE A 107 1.60 -1.87 -3.30
C PHE A 107 0.72 -2.51 -4.35
N THR A 108 -0.42 -3.01 -3.91
CA THR A 108 -1.52 -3.43 -4.77
C THR A 108 -2.81 -2.85 -4.25
N PHE A 109 -3.79 -2.69 -5.12
CA PHE A 109 -5.16 -2.45 -4.74
C PHE A 109 -6.12 -3.08 -5.76
N GLY A 110 -7.34 -3.31 -5.31
CA GLY A 110 -8.33 -3.96 -6.12
C GLY A 110 -9.66 -4.15 -5.39
N TYR A 111 -10.42 -5.06 -5.89
CA TYR A 111 -11.75 -5.39 -5.38
C TYR A 111 -11.75 -6.76 -4.73
N LEU A 112 -12.51 -6.89 -3.67
CA LEU A 112 -12.75 -8.17 -3.01
C LEU A 112 -14.25 -8.40 -2.81
N THR A 113 -14.65 -9.66 -2.80
CA THR A 113 -16.00 -10.11 -2.52
C THR A 113 -15.97 -11.08 -1.34
N LEU A 114 -16.77 -10.80 -0.34
CA LEU A 114 -17.07 -11.75 0.74
C LEU A 114 -18.30 -12.54 0.33
N SER A 115 -18.18 -13.85 0.28
CA SER A 115 -19.32 -14.78 0.11
C SER A 115 -19.69 -15.33 1.48
N LEU A 116 -20.87 -14.97 1.97
CA LEU A 116 -21.37 -15.37 3.28
C LEU A 116 -22.07 -16.75 3.23
N PRO A 117 -22.25 -17.44 4.36
CA PRO A 117 -22.89 -18.74 4.40
C PRO A 117 -24.36 -18.74 3.89
N ASP A 118 -25.05 -17.62 3.99
CA ASP A 118 -26.41 -17.42 3.48
C ASP A 118 -26.46 -17.15 1.96
N SER A 119 -25.33 -17.36 1.27
CA SER A 119 -25.15 -17.07 -0.17
C SER A 119 -25.18 -15.58 -0.54
N SER A 120 -25.29 -14.69 0.42
CA SER A 120 -25.16 -13.26 0.16
C SER A 120 -23.73 -12.89 -0.16
N ARG A 121 -23.52 -11.79 -0.91
CA ARG A 121 -22.21 -11.29 -1.32
C ARG A 121 -22.04 -9.83 -0.92
N VAL A 122 -20.89 -9.54 -0.33
CA VAL A 122 -20.52 -8.18 0.07
C VAL A 122 -19.29 -7.74 -0.71
N SER A 123 -19.47 -6.74 -1.58
CA SER A 123 -18.36 -6.16 -2.34
C SER A 123 -17.58 -5.16 -1.49
N ARG A 124 -16.26 -5.19 -1.62
CA ARG A 124 -15.34 -4.29 -0.94
C ARG A 124 -14.20 -3.87 -1.88
N LYS A 125 -13.50 -2.83 -1.49
CA LYS A 125 -12.21 -2.41 -2.06
C LYS A 125 -11.13 -2.73 -1.05
N TYR A 126 -9.93 -3.06 -1.51
CA TYR A 126 -8.76 -3.22 -0.64
C TYR A 126 -7.56 -2.46 -1.18
N MET A 127 -6.64 -2.15 -0.29
CA MET A 127 -5.32 -1.61 -0.59
C MET A 127 -4.31 -2.26 0.35
N ALA A 128 -3.21 -2.75 -0.21
CA ALA A 128 -2.15 -3.42 0.51
C ALA A 128 -0.79 -2.81 0.16
N TYR A 129 0.04 -2.59 1.16
CA TYR A 129 1.45 -2.22 1.01
C TYR A 129 2.32 -3.41 1.42
N TRP A 130 3.25 -3.78 0.56
CA TRP A 130 3.99 -5.02 0.64
C TRP A 130 5.47 -4.78 0.87
N ALA A 131 6.13 -5.74 1.53
CA ALA A 131 7.58 -5.89 1.56
C ALA A 131 7.99 -7.26 1.02
N PHE A 132 9.15 -7.30 0.37
CA PHE A 132 9.79 -8.53 -0.06
C PHE A 132 10.71 -9.03 1.06
N VAL A 133 10.24 -10.02 1.83
CA VAL A 133 10.90 -10.52 3.04
C VAL A 133 11.19 -12.01 2.87
N ALA A 134 12.42 -12.43 3.14
CA ALA A 134 12.85 -13.84 3.04
C ALA A 134 12.43 -14.51 1.70
N GLY A 135 12.59 -13.78 0.60
CA GLY A 135 12.27 -14.29 -0.75
C GLY A 135 10.79 -14.29 -1.12
N GLN A 136 9.93 -13.67 -0.33
CA GLN A 136 8.48 -13.67 -0.56
C GLN A 136 7.86 -12.30 -0.31
N TRP A 137 6.84 -11.96 -1.09
CA TRP A 137 6.02 -10.79 -0.84
C TRP A 137 5.10 -11.01 0.37
N ARG A 138 5.10 -10.05 1.31
CA ARG A 138 4.27 -10.04 2.52
C ARG A 138 3.70 -8.66 2.76
N VAL A 139 2.48 -8.59 3.28
CA VAL A 139 1.77 -7.32 3.53
C VAL A 139 2.22 -6.68 4.83
N LEU A 140 2.70 -5.44 4.75
CA LEU A 140 3.07 -4.57 5.86
C LEU A 140 1.92 -3.67 6.31
N ALA A 141 1.05 -3.26 5.38
CA ALA A 141 -0.12 -2.46 5.71
C ALA A 141 -1.31 -2.87 4.84
N TYR A 142 -2.50 -2.86 5.44
CA TYR A 142 -3.72 -3.30 4.79
C TYR A 142 -4.91 -2.45 5.20
N LYS A 143 -5.78 -2.12 4.27
CA LYS A 143 -7.11 -1.54 4.56
C LYS A 143 -8.16 -2.06 3.61
N GLN A 144 -9.40 -2.08 4.10
CA GLN A 144 -10.59 -2.38 3.32
C GLN A 144 -11.58 -1.21 3.41
N GLY A 145 -12.30 -0.97 2.33
CA GLY A 145 -13.43 -0.06 2.27
C GLY A 145 -14.67 -0.75 1.71
N ARG A 146 -15.85 -0.31 2.12
CA ARG A 146 -17.12 -0.80 1.51
C ARG A 146 -17.17 -0.39 0.04
N ALA A 147 -17.82 -1.23 -0.77
CA ALA A 147 -18.25 -0.90 -2.12
C ALA A 147 -19.76 -1.20 -2.18
N PRO A 148 -20.65 -0.22 -2.45
CA PRO A 148 -22.11 -0.40 -2.40
C PRO A 148 -22.67 -1.15 -3.61
N GLY A 149 -21.84 -1.84 -4.35
CA GLY A 149 -22.22 -2.61 -5.54
C GLY A 149 -20.98 -3.08 -6.31
N PRO A 150 -21.18 -3.68 -7.48
CA PRO A 150 -20.08 -4.08 -8.33
C PRO A 150 -19.28 -2.86 -8.80
N ALA A 151 -17.97 -3.05 -8.97
CA ALA A 151 -17.12 -2.03 -9.57
C ALA A 151 -17.53 -1.72 -11.00
N ALA A 152 -17.39 -0.45 -11.41
CA ALA A 152 -17.65 -0.04 -12.79
C ALA A 152 -16.67 -0.72 -13.78
N SER A 153 -15.45 -1.05 -13.32
CA SER A 153 -14.45 -1.77 -14.11
C SER A 153 -13.52 -2.56 -13.19
N MET A 154 -13.16 -3.76 -13.64
CA MET A 154 -12.12 -4.62 -13.05
C MET A 154 -10.87 -4.65 -13.95
N ALA A 155 -10.78 -3.79 -14.95
CA ALA A 155 -9.65 -3.75 -15.87
C ALA A 155 -8.35 -3.38 -15.13
N MET A 156 -7.26 -4.04 -15.51
CA MET A 156 -5.93 -3.72 -15.00
C MET A 156 -5.54 -2.29 -15.39
N MET A 157 -5.10 -1.53 -14.42
CA MET A 157 -4.49 -0.21 -14.61
C MET A 157 -2.99 -0.36 -14.91
N PRO A 158 -2.38 0.60 -15.63
CA PRO A 158 -0.94 0.62 -15.80
C PRO A 158 -0.21 0.58 -14.45
N PRO A 159 0.84 -0.24 -14.31
CA PRO A 159 1.59 -0.32 -13.07
C PRO A 159 2.36 0.97 -12.79
N ALA A 160 2.53 1.30 -11.50
CA ALA A 160 3.36 2.41 -11.07
C ALA A 160 4.82 1.94 -10.90
N LEU A 161 5.67 2.20 -11.89
CA LEU A 161 7.03 1.66 -11.98
C LEU A 161 8.10 2.73 -11.75
N PRO A 162 9.26 2.38 -11.15
CA PRO A 162 10.49 3.15 -11.26
C PRO A 162 11.06 3.02 -12.67
N THR A 163 12.00 3.89 -13.02
CA THR A 163 12.67 3.83 -14.34
C THR A 163 13.61 2.63 -14.47
N SER A 164 14.19 2.17 -13.36
CA SER A 164 15.12 1.03 -13.31
C SER A 164 15.11 0.38 -11.93
N ILE A 165 15.62 -0.84 -11.85
CA ILE A 165 15.92 -1.49 -10.57
C ILE A 165 17.32 -1.09 -10.12
N VAL A 166 17.45 -0.79 -8.83
CA VAL A 166 18.71 -0.43 -8.16
C VAL A 166 19.02 -1.43 -7.04
N GLY A 167 20.26 -1.48 -6.59
CA GLY A 167 20.64 -2.31 -5.44
C GLY A 167 20.01 -1.84 -4.13
N ILE A 168 19.74 -2.79 -3.23
CA ILE A 168 19.30 -2.51 -1.86
C ILE A 168 20.43 -1.77 -1.13
N ARG A 169 20.05 -0.78 -0.32
CA ARG A 169 20.98 -0.03 0.53
C ARG A 169 20.68 -0.34 1.99
N ASP A 170 21.54 -1.07 2.62
CA ASP A 170 21.48 -1.31 4.07
C ASP A 170 22.21 -0.19 4.81
N ASP A 171 21.50 0.91 5.04
CA ASP A 171 21.99 2.14 5.67
C ASP A 171 20.92 2.65 6.65
N ALA A 172 21.04 2.27 7.90
CA ALA A 172 20.07 2.63 8.94
C ALA A 172 19.94 4.15 9.16
N PRO A 173 21.02 4.98 9.21
CA PRO A 173 20.90 6.43 9.26
C PRO A 173 20.14 7.02 8.06
N ARG A 174 20.38 6.50 6.85
CA ARG A 174 19.64 6.92 5.66
C ARG A 174 18.17 6.52 5.74
N ALA A 175 17.87 5.31 6.18
CA ALA A 175 16.49 4.85 6.33
C ALA A 175 15.69 5.76 7.27
N GLU A 176 16.28 6.17 8.39
CA GLU A 176 15.66 7.10 9.33
C GLU A 176 15.48 8.50 8.72
N THR A 177 16.47 8.99 7.97
CA THR A 177 16.38 10.26 7.23
C THR A 177 15.22 10.22 6.23
N LEU A 178 15.11 9.16 5.43
CA LEU A 178 14.03 8.98 4.46
C LEU A 178 12.66 8.92 5.12
N ARG A 179 12.56 8.22 6.26
CA ARG A 179 11.34 8.16 7.07
C ARG A 179 10.88 9.55 7.49
N HIS A 180 11.78 10.35 8.04
CA HIS A 180 11.49 11.73 8.44
C HIS A 180 11.16 12.64 7.25
N GLU A 181 11.82 12.46 6.11
CA GLU A 181 11.50 13.22 4.88
C GLU A 181 10.06 12.94 4.43
N LEU A 182 9.64 11.68 4.42
CA LEU A 182 8.30 11.32 4.00
C LEU A 182 7.24 11.84 5.00
N MET A 183 7.50 11.75 6.30
CA MET A 183 6.61 12.33 7.32
C MET A 183 6.50 13.87 7.16
N ARG A 184 7.61 14.55 6.85
CA ARG A 184 7.57 16.01 6.54
C ARG A 184 6.77 16.32 5.28
N ALA A 185 6.82 15.44 4.27
CA ALA A 185 6.01 15.60 3.05
C ALA A 185 4.51 15.51 3.35
N GLU A 186 4.07 14.50 4.13
CA GLU A 186 2.69 14.35 4.57
C GLU A 186 2.23 15.57 5.39
N ASN A 187 3.03 15.98 6.39
CA ASN A 187 2.72 17.13 7.23
C ASN A 187 2.70 18.45 6.43
N SER A 188 3.57 18.58 5.41
CA SER A 188 3.55 19.72 4.49
C SER A 188 2.28 19.74 3.64
N PHE A 189 1.80 18.57 3.22
CA PHE A 189 0.55 18.44 2.47
C PHE A 189 -0.65 18.91 3.32
N SER A 190 -0.73 18.49 4.58
CA SER A 190 -1.76 18.97 5.50
C SER A 190 -1.70 20.49 5.68
N ARG A 191 -0.51 21.08 5.92
CA ARG A 191 -0.36 22.54 6.03
C ARG A 191 -0.75 23.27 4.75
N GLU A 192 -0.43 22.73 3.59
CA GLU A 192 -0.85 23.30 2.31
C GLU A 192 -2.37 23.30 2.18
N ALA A 193 -3.04 22.21 2.56
CA ALA A 193 -4.50 22.14 2.60
C ALA A 193 -5.13 23.22 3.51
N GLN A 194 -4.46 23.58 4.60
CA GLN A 194 -4.92 24.69 5.47
C GLN A 194 -4.81 26.05 4.79
N ARG A 195 -3.86 26.22 3.87
CA ARG A 195 -3.58 27.49 3.21
C ARG A 195 -4.39 27.70 1.93
N ILE A 196 -4.54 26.65 1.11
CA ILE A 196 -5.19 26.75 -0.22
C ILE A 196 -6.46 25.93 -0.37
N GLY A 197 -6.87 25.23 0.69
CA GLY A 197 -8.00 24.30 0.71
C GLY A 197 -7.60 22.85 0.38
N VAL A 198 -8.38 21.91 0.92
CA VAL A 198 -8.09 20.48 0.79
C VAL A 198 -8.13 20.01 -0.66
N GLY A 199 -9.11 20.45 -1.45
CA GLY A 199 -9.21 20.08 -2.86
C GLY A 199 -8.03 20.57 -3.67
N ASN A 200 -7.65 21.83 -3.54
CA ASN A 200 -6.49 22.39 -4.25
C ASN A 200 -5.19 21.69 -3.87
N ALA A 201 -4.99 21.37 -2.59
CA ALA A 201 -3.81 20.64 -2.13
C ALA A 201 -3.76 19.22 -2.71
N PHE A 202 -4.88 18.49 -2.72
CA PHE A 202 -4.97 17.16 -3.34
C PHE A 202 -4.68 17.22 -4.85
N ALA A 203 -5.22 18.18 -5.58
CA ALA A 203 -4.93 18.35 -7.00
C ALA A 203 -3.44 18.61 -7.28
N ALA A 204 -2.76 19.35 -6.39
CA ALA A 204 -1.36 19.71 -6.54
C ALA A 204 -0.38 18.59 -6.15
N ARG A 205 -0.73 17.74 -5.18
CA ARG A 205 0.17 16.75 -4.58
C ARG A 205 0.07 15.36 -5.15
N GLY A 206 -1.02 15.00 -5.84
CA GLY A 206 -1.18 13.69 -6.44
C GLY A 206 -0.42 13.53 -7.74
N VAL A 207 -0.12 12.27 -8.09
CA VAL A 207 0.23 11.93 -9.48
C VAL A 207 -1.03 11.97 -10.34
N ALA A 208 -0.87 12.12 -11.66
CA ALA A 208 -1.99 12.26 -12.59
C ALA A 208 -2.98 11.07 -12.52
N ASP A 209 -2.47 9.88 -12.23
CA ASP A 209 -3.20 8.61 -12.13
C ASP A 209 -3.29 8.09 -10.69
N ALA A 210 -3.20 8.99 -9.71
CA ALA A 210 -3.42 8.65 -8.29
C ALA A 210 -4.80 8.02 -8.08
N VAL A 211 -4.92 7.20 -7.04
CA VAL A 211 -6.20 6.58 -6.68
C VAL A 211 -6.56 6.87 -5.23
N ASN A 212 -7.86 7.02 -5.00
CA ASN A 212 -8.44 7.10 -3.67
C ASN A 212 -9.53 6.04 -3.55
N MET A 213 -9.62 5.40 -2.40
CA MET A 213 -10.65 4.39 -2.16
C MET A 213 -12.07 4.97 -2.22
N GLY A 214 -12.21 6.28 -2.11
CA GLY A 214 -13.51 6.93 -1.96
C GLY A 214 -14.18 6.56 -0.63
N GLY A 215 -15.25 7.23 -0.30
CA GLY A 215 -16.06 6.89 0.85
C GLY A 215 -16.86 5.60 0.66
N SER A 216 -17.63 5.21 1.70
CA SER A 216 -18.49 4.02 1.69
C SER A 216 -19.62 4.07 0.64
N ALA A 217 -19.90 5.24 0.07
CA ALA A 217 -20.87 5.43 -1.02
C ALA A 217 -20.26 5.18 -2.42
N SER A 218 -18.95 5.07 -2.56
CA SER A 218 -18.28 4.86 -3.85
C SER A 218 -18.08 3.38 -4.15
N ALA A 219 -18.71 2.85 -5.20
CA ALA A 219 -18.52 1.46 -5.64
C ALA A 219 -17.10 1.24 -6.22
N SER A 220 -16.57 2.22 -6.93
CA SER A 220 -15.26 2.16 -7.58
C SER A 220 -14.23 3.06 -6.90
N PHE A 221 -12.96 2.83 -7.19
CA PHE A 221 -11.89 3.78 -6.88
C PHE A 221 -12.09 5.08 -7.65
N ILE A 222 -11.69 6.20 -7.04
CA ILE A 222 -11.63 7.50 -7.69
C ILE A 222 -10.23 7.62 -8.26
N VAL A 223 -10.13 7.84 -9.57
CA VAL A 223 -8.87 7.87 -10.31
C VAL A 223 -8.55 9.26 -10.81
N GLY A 224 -7.33 9.71 -10.55
CA GLY A 224 -6.80 11.00 -10.97
C GLY A 224 -6.87 12.07 -9.89
N ALA A 225 -5.74 12.78 -9.69
CA ALA A 225 -5.62 13.79 -8.64
C ALA A 225 -6.72 14.86 -8.67
N LYS A 226 -7.19 15.27 -9.86
CA LYS A 226 -8.27 16.24 -10.00
C LYS A 226 -9.63 15.68 -9.55
N ALA A 227 -9.95 14.43 -9.92
CA ALA A 227 -11.19 13.78 -9.50
C ALA A 227 -11.20 13.52 -7.98
N ILE A 228 -10.05 13.10 -7.43
CA ILE A 228 -9.86 12.93 -5.99
C ILE A 228 -10.08 14.28 -5.28
N ALA A 229 -9.48 15.36 -5.78
CA ALA A 229 -9.64 16.70 -5.23
C ALA A 229 -11.09 17.16 -5.14
N GLN A 230 -11.87 16.93 -6.19
CA GLN A 230 -13.30 17.23 -6.20
C GLN A 230 -14.08 16.40 -5.15
N HIS A 231 -13.73 15.12 -5.05
CA HIS A 231 -14.37 14.21 -4.11
C HIS A 231 -14.09 14.58 -2.65
N VAL A 232 -12.82 14.73 -2.26
CA VAL A 232 -12.43 15.00 -0.88
C VAL A 232 -12.84 16.38 -0.39
N SER A 233 -12.95 17.36 -1.30
CA SER A 233 -13.41 18.71 -1.01
C SER A 233 -14.94 18.85 -1.04
N ARG A 234 -15.67 17.80 -1.45
CA ARG A 234 -17.11 17.87 -1.72
C ARG A 234 -17.49 19.07 -2.61
N GLY A 235 -16.60 19.40 -3.56
CA GLY A 235 -16.76 20.53 -4.47
C GLY A 235 -16.25 21.88 -3.94
N ASN A 236 -15.99 22.02 -2.64
CA ASN A 236 -15.40 23.24 -2.08
C ASN A 236 -13.87 23.16 -2.04
N MET A 237 -13.25 23.40 -3.17
CA MET A 237 -11.82 23.20 -3.39
C MET A 237 -10.92 24.04 -2.46
N ALA A 238 -11.38 25.23 -2.07
CA ALA A 238 -10.60 26.22 -1.30
C ALA A 238 -10.75 26.11 0.22
N ALA A 239 -11.67 25.26 0.70
CA ALA A 239 -11.87 25.03 2.14
C ALA A 239 -11.16 23.75 2.61
N SER A 240 -10.83 23.71 3.90
CA SER A 240 -10.41 22.49 4.59
C SER A 240 -11.03 22.46 5.97
N ASP A 241 -11.95 21.52 6.18
CA ASP A 241 -12.59 21.29 7.48
C ASP A 241 -11.83 20.27 8.32
N VAL A 242 -10.77 19.71 7.76
CA VAL A 242 -9.93 18.69 8.40
C VAL A 242 -8.48 19.11 8.46
N VAL A 243 -7.77 18.56 9.45
CA VAL A 243 -6.31 18.63 9.61
C VAL A 243 -5.78 17.23 9.86
N TRP A 244 -4.60 16.92 9.38
CA TRP A 244 -3.98 15.62 9.59
C TRP A 244 -2.47 15.72 9.76
N GLY A 245 -1.85 14.65 10.21
CA GLY A 245 -0.41 14.53 10.32
C GLY A 245 0.02 13.07 10.28
N ALA A 246 1.28 12.85 9.90
CA ALA A 246 1.89 11.53 9.96
C ALA A 246 2.41 11.24 11.36
N ASP A 247 2.01 10.11 11.93
CA ASP A 247 2.56 9.57 13.18
C ASP A 247 3.82 8.75 12.90
N THR A 248 3.88 8.04 11.76
CA THR A 248 5.03 7.25 11.33
C THR A 248 5.02 7.05 9.81
N ALA A 249 6.13 6.53 9.29
CA ALA A 249 6.28 6.17 7.88
C ALA A 249 7.18 4.94 7.73
N ILE A 250 7.03 4.23 6.61
CA ILE A 250 7.93 3.19 6.14
C ILE A 250 8.36 3.59 4.72
N VAL A 251 9.67 3.51 4.43
CA VAL A 251 10.22 3.90 3.12
C VAL A 251 11.16 2.81 2.63
N ALA A 252 11.07 2.48 1.35
CA ALA A 252 12.02 1.60 0.68
C ALA A 252 13.44 2.17 0.72
N SER A 253 14.47 1.33 0.76
CA SER A 253 15.87 1.77 0.87
C SER A 253 16.34 2.61 -0.32
N SER A 254 15.69 2.45 -1.48
CA SER A 254 15.87 3.30 -2.66
C SER A 254 15.38 4.73 -2.46
N GLY A 255 14.48 4.97 -1.50
CA GLY A 255 13.97 6.28 -1.17
C GLY A 255 12.94 6.83 -2.16
N ASP A 256 12.38 6.02 -3.05
CA ASP A 256 11.43 6.44 -4.09
C ASP A 256 9.98 6.05 -3.83
N LEU A 257 9.73 5.09 -2.95
CA LEU A 257 8.41 4.59 -2.56
C LEU A 257 8.31 4.49 -1.05
N GLY A 258 7.17 4.90 -0.47
CA GLY A 258 6.92 4.76 0.96
C GLY A 258 5.45 4.93 1.30
N ILE A 259 5.14 4.71 2.56
CA ILE A 259 3.80 4.82 3.14
C ILE A 259 3.87 5.60 4.44
N THR A 260 2.94 6.52 4.64
CA THR A 260 2.71 7.24 5.88
C THR A 260 1.47 6.73 6.59
N PHE A 261 1.47 6.79 7.90
CA PHE A 261 0.33 6.49 8.76
C PHE A 261 0.06 7.67 9.66
N GLY A 262 -1.21 8.00 9.86
CA GLY A 262 -1.59 9.12 10.70
C GLY A 262 -3.09 9.20 10.93
N VAL A 263 -3.55 10.30 11.51
CA VAL A 263 -4.93 10.52 11.87
C VAL A 263 -5.43 11.85 11.29
N ILE A 264 -6.58 11.79 10.61
CA ILE A 264 -7.35 12.95 10.15
C ILE A 264 -8.29 13.36 11.26
N ARG A 265 -8.32 14.65 11.60
CA ARG A 265 -9.23 15.23 12.60
C ARG A 265 -10.05 16.35 11.99
N GLU A 266 -11.29 16.47 12.41
CA GLU A 266 -12.12 17.63 12.08
C GLU A 266 -11.61 18.85 12.85
N LYS A 267 -11.56 20.01 12.20
CA LYS A 267 -11.20 21.29 12.87
C LYS A 267 -12.27 21.77 13.84
N LYS A 268 -13.52 21.44 13.55
CA LYS A 268 -14.68 21.76 14.37
C LYS A 268 -15.45 20.47 14.65
N PRO A 269 -15.00 19.66 15.60
CA PRO A 269 -15.70 18.44 15.96
C PRO A 269 -17.12 18.77 16.46
N ALA A 270 -18.05 17.86 16.26
CA ALA A 270 -19.44 18.04 16.72
C ALA A 270 -19.46 18.18 18.25
N VAL A 271 -20.41 18.95 18.76
CA VAL A 271 -20.60 19.13 20.21
C VAL A 271 -20.84 17.77 20.86
N GLY A 272 -20.04 17.45 21.88
CA GLY A 272 -20.09 16.15 22.59
C GLY A 272 -19.28 15.02 21.98
N SER A 273 -18.58 15.23 20.85
CA SER A 273 -17.60 14.27 20.33
C SER A 273 -16.30 14.35 21.13
N ASP A 274 -15.59 13.21 21.20
CA ASP A 274 -14.25 13.17 21.78
C ASP A 274 -13.30 14.08 20.98
N PRO A 275 -12.66 15.09 21.61
CA PRO A 275 -11.71 15.98 20.92
C PRO A 275 -10.48 15.23 20.34
N GLY A 276 -10.19 14.03 20.86
CA GLY A 276 -9.14 13.14 20.35
C GLY A 276 -9.58 12.25 19.22
N ALA A 277 -10.88 12.17 18.93
CA ALA A 277 -11.43 11.34 17.87
C ALA A 277 -10.87 11.76 16.50
N GLY A 278 -10.58 10.78 15.67
CA GLY A 278 -10.11 11.01 14.32
C GLY A 278 -10.17 9.75 13.49
N TYR A 279 -9.97 9.91 12.20
CA TYR A 279 -10.00 8.82 11.23
C TYR A 279 -8.56 8.44 10.89
N PRO A 280 -8.11 7.22 11.26
CA PRO A 280 -6.79 6.77 10.88
C PRO A 280 -6.72 6.56 9.38
N PHE A 281 -5.60 6.94 8.81
CA PHE A 281 -5.32 6.79 7.38
C PHE A 281 -3.95 6.21 7.13
N PHE A 282 -3.73 5.72 5.94
CA PHE A 282 -2.41 5.64 5.34
C PHE A 282 -2.45 6.15 3.91
N THR A 283 -1.33 6.76 3.50
CA THR A 283 -1.11 7.26 2.14
C THR A 283 0.16 6.66 1.57
N ILE A 284 0.11 6.18 0.34
CA ILE A 284 1.25 5.65 -0.39
C ILE A 284 1.82 6.76 -1.25
N TRP A 285 3.12 6.98 -1.13
CA TRP A 285 3.87 8.06 -1.74
C TRP A 285 4.94 7.56 -2.67
N ARG A 286 5.20 8.33 -3.71
CA ARG A 286 6.27 8.10 -4.68
C ARG A 286 6.98 9.38 -5.03
N ARG A 287 8.28 9.26 -5.39
CA ARG A 287 9.06 10.30 -6.05
C ARG A 287 9.95 9.67 -7.12
N ALA A 288 10.35 10.46 -8.13
CA ALA A 288 11.20 9.96 -9.22
C ALA A 288 12.67 9.70 -8.77
N ASN A 289 13.17 10.51 -7.84
CA ASN A 289 14.51 10.43 -7.24
C ASN A 289 14.58 11.30 -5.97
N ASP A 290 15.72 11.27 -5.28
CA ASP A 290 15.92 11.98 -4.00
C ASP A 290 15.74 13.51 -4.08
N ARG A 291 15.82 14.11 -5.28
CA ARG A 291 15.61 15.56 -5.51
C ARG A 291 14.19 15.90 -5.93
N SER A 292 13.41 14.91 -6.27
CA SER A 292 12.01 15.09 -6.71
C SER A 292 11.08 15.18 -5.51
N PRO A 293 9.99 15.97 -5.58
CA PRO A 293 9.01 16.04 -4.53
C PRO A 293 8.25 14.72 -4.40
N TRP A 294 7.90 14.36 -3.18
CA TRP A 294 6.96 13.29 -2.91
C TRP A 294 5.57 13.65 -3.44
N ARG A 295 4.92 12.68 -4.09
CA ARG A 295 3.55 12.77 -4.56
C ARG A 295 2.77 11.54 -4.14
N TYR A 296 1.52 11.71 -3.68
CA TYR A 296 0.71 10.56 -3.34
C TYR A 296 0.27 9.81 -4.61
N VAL A 297 0.25 8.48 -4.51
CA VAL A 297 -0.17 7.58 -5.60
C VAL A 297 -1.41 6.80 -5.23
N ALA A 298 -1.65 6.57 -3.93
CA ALA A 298 -2.82 5.83 -3.46
C ALA A 298 -3.16 6.17 -2.00
N GLU A 299 -4.45 6.26 -1.65
CA GLU A 299 -4.95 6.48 -0.30
C GLU A 299 -6.37 5.91 -0.05
#